data_73e5313b2f8757a7c412312c7b7f13b7
#
_entry.id   73e5313b2f8757a7c412312c7b7f13b7
#
_cell.length_a   1.000
_cell.length_b   1.000
_cell.length_c   1.000
_cell.angle_alpha   90.00
_cell.angle_beta   90.00
_cell.angle_gamma   90.00
#
_symmetry.space_group_name_H-M   'P 1'
#
loop_
_entity.id
_entity.type
_entity.pdbx_description
1 polymer ?
#
loop_
_entity_poly.entity_id
_entity_poly.type
_entity_poly.pdbx_seq_one_letter_code
_entity_poly.pdbx_strand_id
1 'polypeptide(L)'
;SLPGFGFSGRPPRPYGPRKMASVLNTLMTDTLGYDKYLAQGGDWGGAICSWLGYDHAKACTGIHINVLTMRHPDGPQTVEEKAWEAQFDNDQIMQNGYRTQQATRPQTLSYAMVDSPVGLAAWLIEKFHDWADVKTGCIENAFSKDELLTNIMIYITTRTFNSASWIYYGRREEGGRILSEEGHRVEVPTGCAVFPAEMLNWPPRSYAERIYNIQHWTEMPRGGHFAAMEEPQMLLNDIRKFAQTLRNKNSTNTSKKLEKHL
;
A
#
# COMPACT_ATOMS: atom_id res chain seq x y z
N SER A 1 -2.82 -4.01 -13.36
CA SER A 1 -1.49 -4.07 -12.70
C SER A 1 -0.91 -2.66 -12.61
N LEU A 2 -0.02 -2.40 -11.65
CA LEU A 2 0.72 -1.15 -11.60
C LEU A 2 1.64 -0.99 -12.83
N PRO A 3 1.99 0.25 -13.24
CA PRO A 3 2.94 0.47 -14.32
C PRO A 3 4.24 -0.32 -14.12
N GLY A 4 4.62 -1.15 -15.09
CA GLY A 4 5.78 -2.02 -15.02
C GLY A 4 5.56 -3.40 -14.40
N PHE A 5 4.37 -3.69 -13.88
CA PHE A 5 4.00 -4.98 -13.30
C PHE A 5 3.08 -5.77 -14.23
N GLY A 6 3.29 -7.08 -14.32
CA GLY A 6 2.37 -8.02 -14.96
C GLY A 6 1.93 -7.57 -16.35
N PHE A 7 0.64 -7.32 -16.52
CA PHE A 7 0.04 -6.98 -17.82
C PHE A 7 0.06 -5.49 -18.16
N SER A 8 0.58 -4.62 -17.28
CA SER A 8 0.71 -3.20 -17.55
C SER A 8 1.98 -2.87 -18.30
N GLY A 9 1.92 -1.81 -19.12
CA GLY A 9 3.06 -1.32 -19.88
C GLY A 9 4.23 -0.93 -18.97
N ARG A 10 5.44 -1.18 -19.45
CA ARG A 10 6.68 -0.76 -18.78
C ARG A 10 6.83 0.76 -18.89
N PRO A 11 7.06 1.48 -17.78
CA PRO A 11 7.33 2.92 -17.85
C PRO A 11 8.72 3.18 -18.49
N PRO A 12 8.93 4.37 -19.07
CA PRO A 12 10.20 4.69 -19.78
C PRO A 12 11.40 4.80 -18.83
N ARG A 13 11.15 4.96 -17.53
CA ARG A 13 12.14 5.04 -16.45
C ARG A 13 11.51 4.56 -15.14
N PRO A 14 12.28 4.32 -14.06
CA PRO A 14 11.71 4.00 -12.77
C PRO A 14 10.70 5.06 -12.30
N TYR A 15 9.48 4.61 -11.95
CA TYR A 15 8.46 5.40 -11.28
C TYR A 15 8.38 4.96 -9.84
N GLY A 16 8.40 5.91 -8.91
CA GLY A 16 8.03 5.68 -7.53
C GLY A 16 6.52 5.81 -7.30
N PRO A 17 6.04 5.59 -6.07
CA PRO A 17 4.62 5.57 -5.75
C PRO A 17 3.93 6.92 -6.00
N ARG A 18 4.62 8.06 -5.84
CA ARG A 18 4.06 9.38 -6.14
C ARG A 18 3.76 9.57 -7.63
N LYS A 19 4.71 9.18 -8.49
CA LYS A 19 4.51 9.24 -9.94
C LYS A 19 3.45 8.24 -10.39
N MET A 20 3.40 7.04 -9.80
CA MET A 20 2.34 6.07 -10.08
C MET A 20 0.96 6.59 -9.66
N ALA A 21 0.84 7.28 -8.52
CA ALA A 21 -0.39 7.94 -8.09
C ALA A 21 -0.88 8.94 -9.15
N SER A 22 0.01 9.78 -9.68
CA SER A 22 -0.35 10.72 -10.74
C SER A 22 -0.87 10.03 -12.01
N VAL A 23 -0.25 8.91 -12.41
CA VAL A 23 -0.71 8.11 -13.57
C VAL A 23 -2.09 7.50 -13.32
N LEU A 24 -2.31 6.95 -12.11
CA LEU A 24 -3.62 6.38 -11.76
C LEU A 24 -4.70 7.44 -11.60
N ASN A 25 -4.36 8.64 -11.10
CA ASN A 25 -5.31 9.75 -11.09
C ASN A 25 -5.72 10.13 -12.52
N THR A 26 -4.77 10.30 -13.45
CA THR A 26 -5.06 10.55 -14.87
C THR A 26 -5.94 9.45 -15.47
N LEU A 27 -5.68 8.18 -15.15
CA LEU A 27 -6.54 7.08 -15.57
C LEU A 27 -7.98 7.27 -15.09
N MET A 28 -8.16 7.61 -13.80
CA MET A 28 -9.50 7.77 -13.22
C MET A 28 -10.22 9.00 -13.80
N THR A 29 -9.55 10.15 -13.87
CA THR A 29 -10.18 11.42 -14.26
C THR A 29 -10.28 11.58 -15.76
N ASP A 30 -9.16 11.48 -16.49
CA ASP A 30 -9.09 11.88 -17.89
C ASP A 30 -9.49 10.73 -18.82
N THR A 31 -9.16 9.49 -18.46
CA THR A 31 -9.44 8.33 -19.31
C THR A 31 -10.81 7.72 -19.04
N LEU A 32 -11.15 7.52 -17.74
CA LEU A 32 -12.40 6.89 -17.32
C LEU A 32 -13.51 7.90 -17.01
N GLY A 33 -13.19 9.20 -16.91
CA GLY A 33 -14.15 10.28 -16.72
C GLY A 33 -14.78 10.36 -15.32
N TYR A 34 -14.13 9.84 -14.28
CA TYR A 34 -14.60 9.94 -12.91
C TYR A 34 -14.16 11.26 -12.27
N ASP A 35 -15.08 12.18 -12.00
CA ASP A 35 -14.79 13.41 -11.26
C ASP A 35 -14.33 13.15 -9.83
N LYS A 36 -14.83 12.09 -9.21
CA LYS A 36 -14.56 11.69 -7.82
C LYS A 36 -14.41 10.19 -7.70
N TYR A 37 -13.45 9.77 -6.87
CA TYR A 37 -13.23 8.35 -6.55
C TYR A 37 -12.71 8.17 -5.13
N LEU A 38 -12.80 6.94 -4.64
CA LEU A 38 -12.12 6.44 -3.44
C LEU A 38 -11.00 5.51 -3.90
N ALA A 39 -9.89 5.51 -3.17
CA ALA A 39 -8.79 4.61 -3.44
C ALA A 39 -8.56 3.64 -2.27
N GLN A 40 -8.22 2.40 -2.58
CA GLN A 40 -7.82 1.39 -1.60
C GLN A 40 -6.48 0.78 -1.98
N GLY A 41 -5.63 0.49 -0.98
CA GLY A 41 -4.35 -0.15 -1.23
C GLY A 41 -3.67 -0.71 0.00
N GLY A 42 -2.98 -1.84 -0.21
CA GLY A 42 -1.98 -2.44 0.66
C GLY A 42 -0.61 -2.33 0.02
N ASP A 43 0.46 -2.62 0.74
CA ASP A 43 1.84 -2.55 0.28
C ASP A 43 2.14 -1.26 -0.52
N TRP A 44 2.61 -1.37 -1.75
CA TRP A 44 2.79 -0.22 -2.65
C TRP A 44 1.49 0.52 -2.92
N GLY A 45 0.36 -0.18 -2.95
CA GLY A 45 -0.95 0.44 -3.05
C GLY A 45 -1.25 1.37 -1.88
N GLY A 46 -0.82 1.06 -0.67
CA GLY A 46 -0.92 1.94 0.49
C GLY A 46 -0.12 3.24 0.32
N ALA A 47 1.11 3.14 -0.20
CA ALA A 47 1.93 4.31 -0.53
C ALA A 47 1.29 5.15 -1.65
N ILE A 48 0.79 4.51 -2.69
CA ILE A 48 0.12 5.17 -3.82
C ILE A 48 -1.17 5.87 -3.36
N CYS A 49 -1.98 5.22 -2.53
CA CYS A 49 -3.18 5.83 -1.95
C CYS A 49 -2.84 7.07 -1.11
N SER A 50 -1.74 7.03 -0.35
CA SER A 50 -1.26 8.18 0.41
C SER A 50 -0.98 9.37 -0.50
N TRP A 51 -0.28 9.16 -1.62
CA TRP A 51 -0.01 10.21 -2.60
C TRP A 51 -1.25 10.65 -3.39
N LEU A 52 -2.19 9.74 -3.66
CA LEU A 52 -3.50 10.13 -4.24
C LEU A 52 -4.26 11.06 -3.31
N GLY A 53 -4.33 10.73 -2.03
CA GLY A 53 -4.99 11.58 -1.03
C GLY A 53 -4.28 12.90 -0.79
N TYR A 54 -2.96 12.95 -0.93
CA TYR A 54 -2.14 14.14 -0.71
C TYR A 54 -2.13 15.09 -1.92
N ASP A 55 -1.72 14.58 -3.09
CA ASP A 55 -1.53 15.39 -4.29
C ASP A 55 -2.82 15.59 -5.10
N HIS A 56 -3.80 14.68 -5.00
CA HIS A 56 -4.99 14.61 -5.87
C HIS A 56 -6.30 14.65 -5.09
N ALA A 57 -6.33 15.31 -3.92
CA ALA A 57 -7.50 15.44 -3.05
C ALA A 57 -8.76 16.03 -3.72
N LYS A 58 -8.59 16.73 -4.85
CA LYS A 58 -9.73 17.25 -5.63
C LYS A 58 -10.57 16.13 -6.24
N ALA A 59 -9.95 15.04 -6.67
CA ALA A 59 -10.61 13.88 -7.29
C ALA A 59 -10.65 12.68 -6.34
N CYS A 60 -9.54 12.35 -5.67
CA CYS A 60 -9.49 11.31 -4.65
C CYS A 60 -10.08 11.84 -3.34
N THR A 61 -11.34 11.49 -3.06
CA THR A 61 -12.11 12.05 -1.93
C THR A 61 -12.01 11.25 -0.65
N GLY A 62 -11.25 10.19 -0.63
CA GLY A 62 -10.94 9.37 0.54
C GLY A 62 -10.06 8.20 0.16
N ILE A 63 -9.29 7.73 1.12
CA ILE A 63 -8.41 6.56 0.96
C ILE A 63 -8.68 5.53 2.03
N HIS A 64 -8.49 4.26 1.69
CA HIS A 64 -8.53 3.15 2.63
C HIS A 64 -7.23 2.36 2.50
N ILE A 65 -6.53 2.15 3.61
CA ILE A 65 -5.22 1.48 3.61
C ILE A 65 -5.20 0.32 4.61
N ASN A 66 -4.52 -0.75 4.27
CA ASN A 66 -4.26 -1.88 5.18
C ASN A 66 -2.77 -2.03 5.52
N VAL A 67 -1.97 -1.02 5.28
CA VAL A 67 -0.59 -0.88 5.73
C VAL A 67 -0.22 0.59 5.81
N LEU A 68 0.57 0.97 6.81
CA LEU A 68 1.08 2.33 6.92
C LEU A 68 2.54 2.39 6.46
N THR A 69 2.74 2.93 5.26
CA THR A 69 4.07 2.99 4.61
C THR A 69 4.77 4.32 4.74
N MET A 70 4.03 5.39 5.06
CA MET A 70 4.59 6.74 5.16
C MET A 70 5.11 7.02 6.57
N ARG A 71 5.94 8.04 6.70
CA ARG A 71 6.53 8.48 7.97
C ARG A 71 6.34 10.00 8.13
N HIS A 72 6.16 10.44 9.38
CA HIS A 72 6.16 11.85 9.72
C HIS A 72 7.60 12.39 9.76
N PRO A 73 7.87 13.61 9.26
CA PRO A 73 9.25 14.16 9.22
C PRO A 73 9.88 14.30 10.62
N ASP A 74 9.08 14.65 11.63
CA ASP A 74 9.59 14.80 13.01
C ASP A 74 9.80 13.44 13.73
N GLY A 75 9.54 12.31 13.06
CA GLY A 75 9.64 10.99 13.68
C GLY A 75 8.69 10.77 14.86
N PRO A 76 8.93 9.74 15.69
CA PRO A 76 8.16 9.41 16.88
C PRO A 76 8.42 10.42 18.00
N GLN A 77 7.37 10.88 18.69
CA GLN A 77 7.42 11.88 19.74
C GLN A 77 7.20 11.28 21.14
N THR A 78 6.21 10.39 21.28
CA THR A 78 5.85 9.78 22.56
C THR A 78 6.74 8.57 22.89
N VAL A 79 6.72 8.14 24.15
CA VAL A 79 7.43 6.91 24.58
C VAL A 79 6.92 5.69 23.83
N GLU A 80 5.61 5.59 23.61
CA GLU A 80 4.99 4.49 22.88
C GLU A 80 5.40 4.48 21.40
N GLU A 81 5.40 5.64 20.75
CA GLU A 81 5.83 5.77 19.36
C GLU A 81 7.31 5.41 19.17
N LYS A 82 8.17 5.81 20.12
CA LYS A 82 9.61 5.45 20.10
C LYS A 82 9.83 3.96 20.33
N ALA A 83 9.06 3.35 21.22
CA ALA A 83 9.12 1.91 21.44
C ALA A 83 8.68 1.12 20.21
N TRP A 84 7.59 1.58 19.55
CA TRP A 84 7.15 1.01 18.28
C TRP A 84 8.23 1.13 17.18
N GLU A 85 8.84 2.30 17.01
CA GLU A 85 9.87 2.49 15.97
C GLU A 85 11.09 1.60 16.21
N ALA A 86 11.55 1.50 17.47
CA ALA A 86 12.66 0.61 17.82
C ALA A 86 12.34 -0.86 17.54
N GLN A 87 11.11 -1.30 17.83
CA GLN A 87 10.67 -2.66 17.51
C GLN A 87 10.57 -2.86 15.99
N PHE A 88 9.98 -1.88 15.27
CA PHE A 88 9.89 -1.89 13.81
C PHE A 88 11.28 -2.04 13.17
N ASP A 89 12.25 -1.25 13.60
CA ASP A 89 13.61 -1.29 13.04
C ASP A 89 14.28 -2.62 13.31
N ASN A 90 14.11 -3.18 14.51
CA ASN A 90 14.62 -4.51 14.85
C ASN A 90 14.01 -5.61 13.96
N ASP A 91 12.70 -5.60 13.78
CA ASP A 91 11.99 -6.57 12.93
C ASP A 91 12.42 -6.47 11.46
N GLN A 92 12.78 -5.25 11.02
CA GLN A 92 13.22 -5.02 9.65
C GLN A 92 14.68 -5.47 9.37
N ILE A 93 15.49 -5.78 10.38
CA ILE A 93 16.90 -6.18 10.17
C ILE A 93 16.99 -7.36 9.20
N MET A 94 16.20 -8.40 9.41
CA MET A 94 16.20 -9.58 8.56
C MET A 94 15.34 -9.42 7.30
N GLN A 95 14.35 -8.52 7.33
CA GLN A 95 13.38 -8.36 6.25
C GLN A 95 13.78 -7.35 5.17
N ASN A 96 14.80 -6.52 5.40
CA ASN A 96 15.12 -5.39 4.50
C ASN A 96 16.02 -5.71 3.30
N GLY A 97 16.65 -6.87 3.25
CA GLY A 97 17.64 -7.22 2.22
C GLY A 97 17.08 -7.04 0.80
N TYR A 98 15.91 -7.59 0.54
CA TYR A 98 15.22 -7.51 -0.76
C TYR A 98 14.96 -6.05 -1.18
N ARG A 99 14.49 -5.23 -0.25
CA ARG A 99 14.15 -3.83 -0.49
C ARG A 99 15.39 -3.01 -0.83
N THR A 100 16.46 -3.18 -0.05
CA THR A 100 17.73 -2.49 -0.27
C THR A 100 18.34 -2.84 -1.62
N GLN A 101 18.33 -4.13 -1.99
CA GLN A 101 18.82 -4.59 -3.29
C GLN A 101 18.03 -3.95 -4.44
N GLN A 102 16.71 -3.98 -4.39
CA GLN A 102 15.85 -3.42 -5.43
C GLN A 102 15.88 -1.88 -5.47
N ALA A 103 16.07 -1.22 -4.32
CA ALA A 103 16.17 0.24 -4.25
C ALA A 103 17.52 0.79 -4.73
N THR A 104 18.56 -0.03 -4.86
CA THR A 104 19.92 0.40 -5.20
C THR A 104 20.42 -0.17 -6.51
N ARG A 105 20.22 -1.46 -6.75
CA ARG A 105 20.74 -2.18 -7.92
C ARG A 105 19.71 -3.16 -8.50
N PRO A 106 18.49 -2.66 -8.90
CA PRO A 106 17.42 -3.53 -9.41
C PRO A 106 17.82 -4.33 -10.64
N GLN A 107 18.60 -3.73 -11.54
CA GLN A 107 19.02 -4.36 -12.78
C GLN A 107 19.93 -5.59 -12.54
N THR A 108 20.84 -5.52 -11.57
CA THR A 108 21.74 -6.63 -11.27
C THR A 108 21.00 -7.89 -10.87
N LEU A 109 20.03 -7.75 -9.96
CA LEU A 109 19.19 -8.87 -9.53
C LEU A 109 18.29 -9.40 -10.66
N SER A 110 17.81 -8.51 -11.51
CA SER A 110 16.83 -8.85 -12.56
C SER A 110 17.36 -9.85 -13.58
N TYR A 111 18.66 -9.85 -13.88
CA TYR A 111 19.24 -10.85 -14.78
C TYR A 111 19.01 -12.28 -14.25
N ALA A 112 19.31 -12.52 -12.98
CA ALA A 112 19.08 -13.83 -12.36
C ALA A 112 17.58 -14.19 -12.28
N MET A 113 16.72 -13.22 -11.92
CA MET A 113 15.29 -13.46 -11.75
C MET A 113 14.53 -13.70 -13.06
N VAL A 114 15.01 -13.14 -14.17
CA VAL A 114 14.41 -13.39 -15.50
C VAL A 114 14.90 -14.71 -16.11
N ASP A 115 16.10 -15.15 -15.73
CA ASP A 115 16.73 -16.35 -16.27
C ASP A 115 16.31 -17.62 -15.49
N SER A 116 16.10 -17.52 -14.18
CA SER A 116 15.81 -18.65 -13.31
C SER A 116 14.39 -18.64 -12.77
N PRO A 117 13.47 -19.46 -13.32
CA PRO A 117 12.10 -19.62 -12.78
C PRO A 117 12.09 -20.06 -11.31
N VAL A 118 13.00 -20.95 -10.91
CA VAL A 118 13.10 -21.41 -9.51
C VAL A 118 13.66 -20.31 -8.60
N GLY A 119 14.59 -19.50 -9.09
CA GLY A 119 15.11 -18.35 -8.34
C GLY A 119 14.02 -17.30 -8.10
N LEU A 120 13.23 -16.99 -9.13
CA LEU A 120 12.09 -16.11 -9.01
C LEU A 120 11.03 -16.67 -8.07
N ALA A 121 10.72 -17.96 -8.16
CA ALA A 121 9.78 -18.62 -7.27
C ALA A 121 10.24 -18.51 -5.81
N ALA A 122 11.50 -18.83 -5.50
CA ALA A 122 12.05 -18.71 -4.17
C ALA A 122 11.96 -17.27 -3.63
N TRP A 123 12.30 -16.28 -4.46
CA TRP A 123 12.24 -14.85 -4.12
C TRP A 123 10.83 -14.37 -3.76
N LEU A 124 9.80 -14.83 -4.47
CA LEU A 124 8.43 -14.44 -4.22
C LEU A 124 7.78 -15.25 -3.08
N ILE A 125 7.96 -16.58 -3.07
CA ILE A 125 7.34 -17.47 -2.06
C ILE A 125 7.84 -17.16 -0.65
N GLU A 126 9.12 -16.81 -0.49
CA GLU A 126 9.66 -16.36 0.80
C GLU A 126 8.80 -15.22 1.38
N LYS A 127 8.37 -14.25 0.54
CA LYS A 127 7.56 -13.11 1.00
C LYS A 127 6.13 -13.53 1.34
N PHE A 128 5.54 -14.42 0.57
CA PHE A 128 4.24 -14.99 0.92
C PHE A 128 4.29 -15.77 2.24
N HIS A 129 5.37 -16.50 2.50
CA HIS A 129 5.55 -17.23 3.75
C HIS A 129 5.75 -16.28 4.94
N ASP A 130 6.66 -15.31 4.81
CA ASP A 130 7.10 -14.50 5.96
C ASP A 130 6.13 -13.38 6.33
N TRP A 131 5.29 -12.93 5.38
CA TRP A 131 4.44 -11.76 5.56
C TRP A 131 2.96 -12.08 5.72
N ALA A 132 2.56 -13.33 5.50
CA ALA A 132 1.19 -13.78 5.73
C ALA A 132 0.96 -14.21 7.18
N ASP A 133 -0.31 -14.26 7.60
CA ASP A 133 -0.73 -14.84 8.90
C ASP A 133 -0.67 -16.37 8.87
N VAL A 134 0.53 -16.93 8.79
CA VAL A 134 0.78 -18.37 8.70
C VAL A 134 1.04 -18.96 10.09
N LYS A 135 -0.02 -19.22 10.85
CA LYS A 135 0.05 -19.66 12.27
C LYS A 135 0.74 -20.98 12.50
N THR A 136 0.77 -21.87 11.52
CA THR A 136 1.31 -23.23 11.64
C THR A 136 2.62 -23.44 10.87
N GLY A 137 3.18 -22.37 10.32
CA GLY A 137 4.37 -22.45 9.47
C GLY A 137 4.14 -23.07 8.09
N CYS A 138 2.90 -23.43 7.75
CA CYS A 138 2.53 -23.96 6.45
C CYS A 138 1.82 -22.89 5.60
N ILE A 139 2.48 -22.44 4.53
CA ILE A 139 1.95 -21.43 3.61
C ILE A 139 0.63 -21.85 2.95
N GLU A 140 0.43 -23.17 2.79
CA GLU A 140 -0.77 -23.73 2.16
C GLU A 140 -2.04 -23.56 3.02
N ASN A 141 -1.90 -23.12 4.27
CA ASN A 141 -3.04 -22.73 5.10
C ASN A 141 -3.62 -21.37 4.70
N ALA A 142 -2.83 -20.51 4.08
CA ALA A 142 -3.24 -19.17 3.63
C ALA A 142 -3.46 -19.10 2.13
N PHE A 143 -2.68 -19.85 1.34
CA PHE A 143 -2.72 -19.81 -0.13
C PHE A 143 -2.66 -21.20 -0.74
N SER A 144 -3.44 -21.45 -1.77
CA SER A 144 -3.29 -22.67 -2.57
C SER A 144 -2.01 -22.63 -3.40
N LYS A 145 -1.49 -23.81 -3.75
CA LYS A 145 -0.33 -23.90 -4.66
C LYS A 145 -0.60 -23.25 -6.02
N ASP A 146 -1.81 -23.35 -6.53
CA ASP A 146 -2.19 -22.78 -7.82
C ASP A 146 -2.21 -21.24 -7.78
N GLU A 147 -2.63 -20.62 -6.69
CA GLU A 147 -2.56 -19.16 -6.50
C GLU A 147 -1.11 -18.68 -6.49
N LEU A 148 -0.24 -19.35 -5.73
CA LEU A 148 1.18 -19.01 -5.65
C LEU A 148 1.86 -19.20 -7.01
N LEU A 149 1.64 -20.34 -7.68
CA LEU A 149 2.20 -20.62 -9.00
C LEU A 149 1.68 -19.66 -10.06
N THR A 150 0.40 -19.31 -10.02
CA THR A 150 -0.19 -18.32 -10.94
C THR A 150 0.51 -16.97 -10.79
N ASN A 151 0.75 -16.51 -9.56
CA ASN A 151 1.47 -15.26 -9.31
C ASN A 151 2.88 -15.31 -9.91
N ILE A 152 3.62 -16.37 -9.66
CA ILE A 152 4.98 -16.58 -10.22
C ILE A 152 4.93 -16.59 -11.75
N MET A 153 3.99 -17.33 -12.34
CA MET A 153 3.84 -17.44 -13.79
C MET A 153 3.52 -16.12 -14.47
N ILE A 154 2.79 -15.20 -13.80
CA ILE A 154 2.57 -13.86 -14.33
C ILE A 154 3.91 -13.15 -14.53
N TYR A 155 4.80 -13.15 -13.54
CA TYR A 155 6.12 -12.53 -13.68
C TYR A 155 7.00 -13.20 -14.73
N ILE A 156 6.98 -14.53 -14.82
CA ILE A 156 7.76 -15.30 -15.80
C ILE A 156 7.31 -14.98 -17.22
N THR A 157 6.00 -15.10 -17.49
CA THR A 157 5.45 -14.96 -18.84
C THR A 157 5.50 -13.52 -19.36
N THR A 158 5.30 -12.55 -18.47
CA THR A 158 5.37 -11.12 -18.81
C THR A 158 6.80 -10.55 -18.75
N ARG A 159 7.75 -11.28 -18.16
CA ARG A 159 9.15 -10.86 -17.95
C ARG A 159 9.27 -9.54 -17.21
N THR A 160 8.38 -9.26 -16.25
CA THR A 160 8.25 -7.94 -15.61
C THR A 160 8.99 -7.79 -14.30
N PHE A 161 9.75 -8.79 -13.82
CA PHE A 161 10.48 -8.65 -12.55
C PHE A 161 11.36 -7.38 -12.51
N ASN A 162 12.10 -7.09 -13.60
CA ASN A 162 12.93 -5.91 -13.68
C ASN A 162 12.12 -4.62 -13.49
N SER A 163 11.11 -4.41 -14.32
CA SER A 163 10.32 -3.18 -14.27
C SER A 163 9.46 -3.07 -13.01
N ALA A 164 9.04 -4.19 -12.42
CA ALA A 164 8.37 -4.22 -11.13
C ALA A 164 9.32 -3.78 -9.99
N SER A 165 10.58 -4.23 -10.00
CA SER A 165 11.57 -3.81 -9.00
C SER A 165 11.93 -2.32 -9.07
N TRP A 166 11.63 -1.63 -10.17
CA TRP A 166 11.90 -0.21 -10.33
C TRP A 166 11.15 0.70 -9.37
N ILE A 167 10.01 0.26 -8.82
CA ILE A 167 9.24 1.07 -7.85
C ILE A 167 10.06 1.37 -6.60
N TYR A 168 10.92 0.44 -6.17
CA TYR A 168 11.81 0.62 -5.01
C TYR A 168 12.85 1.71 -5.27
N TYR A 169 13.48 1.67 -6.45
CA TYR A 169 14.42 2.70 -6.87
C TYR A 169 13.72 4.05 -7.06
N GLY A 170 12.58 4.08 -7.76
CA GLY A 170 11.78 5.28 -7.98
C GLY A 170 11.32 5.93 -6.67
N ARG A 171 10.91 5.15 -5.68
CA ARG A 171 10.57 5.67 -4.34
C ARG A 171 11.74 6.39 -3.68
N ARG A 172 12.95 5.83 -3.79
CA ARG A 172 14.16 6.46 -3.27
C ARG A 172 14.42 7.80 -3.96
N GLU A 173 14.30 7.87 -5.28
CA GLU A 173 14.45 9.10 -6.06
C GLU A 173 13.37 10.15 -5.75
N GLU A 174 12.19 9.72 -5.31
CA GLU A 174 11.09 10.59 -4.89
C GLU A 174 11.17 11.06 -3.42
N GLY A 175 12.27 10.82 -2.70
CA GLY A 175 12.45 11.25 -1.31
C GLY A 175 12.02 10.23 -0.25
N GLY A 176 11.69 8.99 -0.65
CA GLY A 176 11.50 7.89 0.29
C GLY A 176 10.08 7.81 0.89
N ARG A 177 9.98 7.90 2.22
CA ARG A 177 8.73 7.66 2.97
C ARG A 177 8.07 8.93 3.50
N ILE A 178 8.64 10.10 3.32
CA ILE A 178 8.13 11.36 3.84
C ILE A 178 7.16 11.97 2.83
N LEU A 179 5.92 12.25 3.26
CA LEU A 179 4.92 12.93 2.41
C LEU A 179 5.23 14.42 2.21
N SER A 180 5.63 15.07 3.29
CA SER A 180 5.95 16.51 3.33
C SER A 180 6.98 16.77 4.41
N GLU A 181 8.03 17.53 4.07
CA GLU A 181 9.04 17.98 5.06
C GLU A 181 8.46 18.98 6.07
N GLU A 182 7.38 19.67 5.70
CA GLU A 182 6.68 20.62 6.57
C GLU A 182 5.68 19.94 7.53
N GLY A 183 5.56 18.61 7.49
CA GLY A 183 4.64 17.84 8.34
C GLY A 183 3.17 17.93 7.91
N HIS A 184 2.86 18.40 6.71
CA HIS A 184 1.51 18.36 6.19
C HIS A 184 1.05 16.91 6.00
N ARG A 185 -0.19 16.63 6.40
CA ARG A 185 -0.77 15.29 6.33
C ARG A 185 -1.74 15.12 5.16
N VAL A 186 -2.14 13.89 4.93
CA VAL A 186 -3.26 13.54 4.03
C VAL A 186 -4.56 14.01 4.68
N GLU A 187 -5.20 15.06 4.13
CA GLU A 187 -6.42 15.65 4.68
C GLU A 187 -7.71 14.97 4.22
N VAL A 188 -7.69 14.19 3.15
CA VAL A 188 -8.86 13.40 2.77
C VAL A 188 -9.17 12.35 3.84
N PRO A 189 -10.45 12.04 4.10
CA PRO A 189 -10.83 10.98 5.02
C PRO A 189 -10.08 9.68 4.75
N THR A 190 -9.47 9.12 5.79
CA THR A 190 -8.68 7.90 5.71
C THR A 190 -9.30 6.79 6.57
N GLY A 191 -9.50 5.62 5.96
CA GLY A 191 -9.82 4.37 6.64
C GLY A 191 -8.57 3.50 6.77
N CYS A 192 -8.42 2.85 7.93
CA CYS A 192 -7.32 1.96 8.24
C CYS A 192 -7.86 0.59 8.68
N ALA A 193 -7.47 -0.46 7.97
CA ALA A 193 -7.68 -1.85 8.34
C ALA A 193 -6.37 -2.43 8.90
N VAL A 194 -6.30 -2.57 10.21
CA VAL A 194 -5.08 -2.97 10.94
C VAL A 194 -5.05 -4.48 11.07
N PHE A 195 -4.28 -5.14 10.24
CA PHE A 195 -4.10 -6.60 10.27
C PHE A 195 -2.97 -6.97 11.24
N PRO A 196 -3.19 -7.97 12.14
CA PRO A 196 -2.25 -8.23 13.23
C PRO A 196 -0.92 -8.86 12.80
N ALA A 197 -0.89 -9.53 11.64
CA ALA A 197 0.33 -10.15 11.11
C ALA A 197 0.96 -9.34 9.95
N GLU A 198 0.63 -8.03 9.82
CA GLU A 198 1.29 -7.16 8.86
C GLU A 198 2.79 -7.03 9.20
N MET A 199 3.68 -7.34 8.24
CA MET A 199 5.13 -7.33 8.44
C MET A 199 5.71 -5.92 8.64
N LEU A 200 5.00 -4.89 8.19
CA LEU A 200 5.27 -3.49 8.52
C LEU A 200 4.39 -3.11 9.72
N ASN A 201 4.83 -3.46 10.92
CA ASN A 201 4.08 -3.26 12.15
C ASN A 201 3.43 -1.87 12.21
N TRP A 202 2.11 -1.86 12.48
CA TRP A 202 1.36 -0.62 12.60
C TRP A 202 1.88 0.24 13.76
N PRO A 203 2.02 1.56 13.56
CA PRO A 203 2.33 2.47 14.63
C PRO A 203 1.15 2.64 15.58
N PRO A 204 1.36 3.19 16.78
CA PRO A 204 0.27 3.73 17.58
C PRO A 204 -0.62 4.66 16.75
N ARG A 205 -1.92 4.63 16.99
CA ARG A 205 -2.88 5.44 16.24
C ARG A 205 -2.55 6.94 16.31
N SER A 206 -2.05 7.43 17.44
CA SER A 206 -1.58 8.81 17.62
C SER A 206 -0.54 9.23 16.58
N TYR A 207 0.41 8.34 16.27
CA TYR A 207 1.40 8.58 15.22
C TYR A 207 0.76 8.61 13.83
N ALA A 208 -0.14 7.67 13.54
CA ALA A 208 -0.83 7.60 12.26
C ALA A 208 -1.70 8.84 11.99
N GLU A 209 -2.34 9.40 13.03
CA GLU A 209 -3.18 10.61 12.94
C GLU A 209 -2.38 11.89 12.61
N ARG A 210 -1.06 11.89 12.84
CA ARG A 210 -0.17 12.97 12.40
C ARG A 210 0.08 12.95 10.89
N ILE A 211 -0.10 11.79 10.24
CA ILE A 211 0.14 11.58 8.80
C ILE A 211 -1.17 11.59 8.02
N TYR A 212 -2.27 11.16 8.64
CA TYR A 212 -3.56 10.96 7.98
C TYR A 212 -4.72 11.52 8.78
N ASN A 213 -5.76 12.01 8.08
CA ASN A 213 -7.05 12.35 8.67
C ASN A 213 -7.88 11.08 8.87
N ILE A 214 -7.59 10.32 9.93
CA ILE A 214 -8.21 9.02 10.20
C ILE A 214 -9.66 9.19 10.64
N GLN A 215 -10.59 8.66 9.86
CA GLN A 215 -12.03 8.67 10.10
C GLN A 215 -12.61 7.28 10.36
N HIS A 216 -11.83 6.24 10.12
CA HIS A 216 -12.20 4.85 10.32
C HIS A 216 -10.94 4.06 10.68
N TRP A 217 -11.03 3.27 11.75
CA TRP A 217 -9.92 2.46 12.25
C TRP A 217 -10.47 1.13 12.76
N THR A 218 -10.10 0.04 12.12
CA THR A 218 -10.56 -1.30 12.48
C THR A 218 -9.37 -2.20 12.76
N GLU A 219 -9.28 -2.71 13.98
CA GLU A 219 -8.36 -3.78 14.33
C GLU A 219 -8.95 -5.11 13.86
N MET A 220 -8.24 -5.76 12.96
CA MET A 220 -8.68 -7.03 12.38
C MET A 220 -8.30 -8.19 13.29
N PRO A 221 -9.15 -9.23 13.42
CA PRO A 221 -8.89 -10.34 14.33
C PRO A 221 -7.80 -11.30 13.83
N ARG A 222 -7.47 -11.29 12.53
CA ARG A 222 -6.49 -12.13 11.87
C ARG A 222 -6.17 -11.60 10.48
N GLY A 223 -5.15 -12.19 9.82
CA GLY A 223 -4.64 -11.83 8.51
C GLY A 223 -3.35 -11.02 8.59
N GLY A 224 -2.62 -11.01 7.50
CA GLY A 224 -1.31 -10.38 7.36
C GLY A 224 -1.24 -9.42 6.18
N HIS A 225 -0.05 -9.38 5.59
CA HIS A 225 0.30 -8.45 4.52
C HIS A 225 -0.56 -8.60 3.26
N PHE A 226 -0.88 -9.84 2.90
CA PHE A 226 -1.68 -10.15 1.71
C PHE A 226 -3.18 -10.18 2.02
N ALA A 227 -3.65 -9.22 2.78
CA ALA A 227 -5.00 -9.15 3.34
C ALA A 227 -6.13 -9.44 2.34
N ALA A 228 -5.99 -9.02 1.07
CA ALA A 228 -6.98 -9.28 0.02
C ALA A 228 -7.03 -10.75 -0.43
N MET A 229 -5.95 -11.50 -0.25
CA MET A 229 -5.88 -12.94 -0.54
C MET A 229 -6.18 -13.77 0.70
N GLU A 230 -5.67 -13.36 1.87
CA GLU A 230 -5.84 -14.08 3.14
C GLU A 230 -7.26 -13.95 3.70
N GLU A 231 -7.80 -12.72 3.70
CA GLU A 231 -9.07 -12.37 4.35
C GLU A 231 -9.94 -11.44 3.47
N PRO A 232 -10.27 -11.85 2.24
CA PRO A 232 -10.94 -10.98 1.25
C PRO A 232 -12.26 -10.42 1.74
N GLN A 233 -13.07 -11.22 2.45
CA GLN A 233 -14.39 -10.80 2.92
C GLN A 233 -14.31 -9.79 4.06
N MET A 234 -13.34 -9.93 4.97
CA MET A 234 -13.12 -8.97 6.05
C MET A 234 -12.67 -7.63 5.50
N LEU A 235 -11.66 -7.63 4.63
CA LEU A 235 -11.18 -6.41 3.98
C LEU A 235 -12.28 -5.72 3.17
N LEU A 236 -13.04 -6.46 2.36
CA LEU A 236 -14.15 -5.91 1.56
C LEU A 236 -15.24 -5.28 2.44
N ASN A 237 -15.59 -5.93 3.54
CA ASN A 237 -16.62 -5.42 4.47
C ASN A 237 -16.15 -4.11 5.13
N ASP A 238 -14.89 -4.02 5.48
CA ASP A 238 -14.31 -2.81 6.09
C ASP A 238 -14.27 -1.63 5.11
N ILE A 239 -13.82 -1.88 3.89
CA ILE A 239 -13.86 -0.89 2.79
C ILE A 239 -15.28 -0.37 2.57
N ARG A 240 -16.30 -1.26 2.55
CA ARG A 240 -17.71 -0.88 2.38
C ARG A 240 -18.22 -0.03 3.52
N LYS A 241 -17.90 -0.37 4.77
CA LYS A 241 -18.27 0.42 5.95
C LYS A 241 -17.69 1.82 5.87
N PHE A 242 -16.40 1.93 5.56
CA PHE A 242 -15.75 3.22 5.36
C PHE A 242 -16.42 4.06 4.26
N ALA A 243 -16.64 3.48 3.08
CA ALA A 243 -17.29 4.15 1.95
C ALA A 243 -18.73 4.62 2.29
N GLN A 244 -19.50 3.82 3.02
CA GLN A 244 -20.84 4.19 3.50
C GLN A 244 -20.81 5.38 4.44
N THR A 245 -19.84 5.43 5.35
CA THR A 245 -19.67 6.55 6.28
C THR A 245 -19.44 7.88 5.52
N LEU A 246 -18.67 7.84 4.46
CA LEU A 246 -18.42 9.03 3.63
C LEU A 246 -19.65 9.47 2.83
N ARG A 247 -20.42 8.53 2.28
CA ARG A 247 -21.68 8.83 1.57
C ARG A 247 -22.69 9.49 2.48
N ASN A 248 -22.88 8.99 3.69
CA ASN A 248 -23.83 9.52 4.66
C ASN A 248 -23.45 10.96 5.09
N LYS A 249 -22.17 11.25 5.32
CA LYS A 249 -21.70 12.61 5.65
C LYS A 249 -21.98 13.61 4.50
N ASN A 250 -21.81 13.19 3.26
CA ASN A 250 -22.07 14.04 2.10
C ASN A 250 -23.57 14.34 1.94
N SER A 251 -24.45 13.37 2.15
CA SER A 251 -25.90 13.53 2.10
C SER A 251 -26.40 14.53 3.16
N THR A 252 -25.89 14.44 4.38
CA THR A 252 -26.27 15.33 5.50
C THR A 252 -25.79 16.79 5.25
N ASN A 253 -24.61 16.95 4.65
CA ASN A 253 -24.10 18.29 4.31
C ASN A 253 -24.88 18.96 3.16
N THR A 254 -25.38 18.18 2.22
CA THR A 254 -26.21 18.69 1.11
C THR A 254 -27.57 19.15 1.64
N SER A 255 -28.22 18.39 2.53
CA SER A 255 -29.49 18.76 3.16
C SER A 255 -29.36 20.05 4.00
N LYS A 256 -28.33 20.18 4.82
CA LYS A 256 -28.08 21.39 5.61
C LYS A 256 -27.75 22.64 4.78
N LYS A 257 -27.21 22.49 3.55
CA LYS A 257 -27.01 23.62 2.64
C LYS A 257 -28.32 24.09 1.99
N LEU A 258 -29.23 23.17 1.70
CA LEU A 258 -30.56 23.51 1.17
C LEU A 258 -31.43 24.23 2.21
N GLU A 259 -31.37 23.82 3.49
CA GLU A 259 -32.13 24.48 4.58
C GLU A 259 -31.63 25.91 4.92
N LYS A 260 -30.40 26.25 4.56
CA LYS A 260 -29.85 27.63 4.78
C LYS A 260 -30.16 28.61 3.64
N HIS A 261 -30.74 28.14 2.57
CA HIS A 261 -31.10 28.96 1.40
C HIS A 261 -32.62 29.04 1.17
N LEU A 262 -33.42 28.51 2.09
CA LEU A 262 -34.86 28.69 2.25
C LEU A 262 -35.12 29.58 3.49
#